data_1bfd68fdf080df3cd239886b56fd2e92
#
_entry.id   1bfd68fdf080df3cd239886b56fd2e92
#
_cell.length_a   1.000
_cell.length_b   1.000
_cell.length_c   1.000
_cell.angle_alpha   90.00
_cell.angle_beta   90.00
_cell.angle_gamma   90.00
#
_symmetry.space_group_name_H-M   'P 1'
#
loop_
_entity.id
_entity.type
_entity.pdbx_description
1 polymer ?
#
loop_
_entity_poly.entity_id
_entity_poly.type
_entity_poly.pdbx_seq_one_letter_code
_entity_poly.pdbx_strand_id
1 'polypeptide(L)'
;MVGARSGIGRAVVDAFRAEGADVAVLEKDAAKCAALREQIPGMPVVTGDATTRADNETAVQATLDAFAGLDVLVNCVGIFDFYRGLSDLDADLLDDAFDEMFAVNVKSHLHALKAALPALRRGANGSVILTESTSAYYPGRGGVLYVSSKFAVRGLVTALAHELAPEIRVNGVAPGGTLNTDLRGLASLGLGDRSLGAIPGREAELAGRVPLKVALSGADHAWSYVFLASERSRGITGDVVHPDGGIAVRTETAVSLQGRDIDLLKNGMTLCHSGSNLQGIKGVQPTTIVAGYAPAKT
;
A
#
# COMPACT_ATOMS: atom_id res chain seq x y z
N MET A 1 -0.92 -12.97 10.12
CA MET A 1 -0.26 -12.35 8.96
C MET A 1 -0.93 -12.78 7.68
N VAL A 2 -1.35 -11.85 6.83
CA VAL A 2 -2.02 -12.14 5.55
C VAL A 2 -1.08 -11.77 4.41
N GLY A 3 -0.76 -12.75 3.50
CA GLY A 3 0.19 -12.57 2.42
C GLY A 3 1.65 -12.56 2.89
N ALA A 4 2.28 -13.73 3.08
CA ALA A 4 3.53 -13.82 3.84
C ALA A 4 4.67 -14.59 3.16
N ARG A 5 4.51 -14.99 1.90
CA ARG A 5 5.53 -15.87 1.31
C ARG A 5 6.72 -15.16 0.69
N SER A 6 6.56 -13.92 0.19
CA SER A 6 7.61 -13.21 -0.53
C SER A 6 7.65 -11.73 -0.16
N GLY A 7 8.71 -11.06 -0.57
CA GLY A 7 8.84 -9.62 -0.43
C GLY A 7 8.63 -9.12 1.00
N ILE A 8 7.77 -8.12 1.14
CA ILE A 8 7.51 -7.46 2.42
C ILE A 8 6.90 -8.43 3.43
N GLY A 9 5.85 -9.17 3.05
CA GLY A 9 5.16 -10.05 3.97
C GLY A 9 6.05 -11.14 4.56
N ARG A 10 6.95 -11.74 3.77
CA ARG A 10 7.93 -12.71 4.27
C ARG A 10 8.92 -12.07 5.23
N ALA A 11 9.45 -10.92 4.88
CA ALA A 11 10.40 -10.22 5.75
C ALA A 11 9.76 -9.79 7.08
N VAL A 12 8.47 -9.43 7.07
CA VAL A 12 7.70 -9.13 8.29
C VAL A 12 7.56 -10.39 9.16
N VAL A 13 7.24 -11.57 8.59
CA VAL A 13 7.21 -12.83 9.34
C VAL A 13 8.55 -13.12 10.00
N ASP A 14 9.64 -12.99 9.24
CA ASP A 14 10.99 -13.26 9.75
C ASP A 14 11.37 -12.27 10.86
N ALA A 15 11.06 -10.97 10.71
CA ALA A 15 11.34 -9.96 11.72
C ALA A 15 10.50 -10.13 13.00
N PHE A 16 9.20 -10.43 12.88
CA PHE A 16 8.37 -10.72 14.06
C PHE A 16 8.87 -11.93 14.84
N ARG A 17 9.24 -13.01 14.14
CA ARG A 17 9.80 -14.20 14.77
C ARG A 17 11.15 -13.94 15.43
N ALA A 18 11.99 -13.12 14.83
CA ALA A 18 13.27 -12.70 15.42
C ALA A 18 13.08 -11.92 16.73
N GLU A 19 11.96 -11.17 16.85
CA GLU A 19 11.57 -10.48 18.08
C GLU A 19 10.78 -11.38 19.06
N GLY A 20 10.67 -12.67 18.77
CA GLY A 20 10.04 -13.65 19.67
C GLY A 20 8.53 -13.75 19.55
N ALA A 21 7.92 -13.18 18.51
CA ALA A 21 6.49 -13.30 18.31
C ALA A 21 6.11 -14.65 17.67
N ASP A 22 5.02 -15.22 18.12
CA ASP A 22 4.34 -16.33 17.46
C ASP A 22 3.57 -15.80 16.24
N VAL A 23 3.72 -16.46 15.09
CA VAL A 23 3.14 -15.99 13.83
C VAL A 23 2.30 -17.09 13.18
N ALA A 24 1.08 -16.74 12.77
CA ALA A 24 0.25 -17.54 11.87
C ALA A 24 0.07 -16.82 10.54
N VAL A 25 -0.10 -17.58 9.45
CA VAL A 25 -0.13 -17.04 8.08
C VAL A 25 -1.38 -17.51 7.33
N LEU A 26 -2.02 -16.58 6.61
CA LEU A 26 -2.96 -16.86 5.54
C LEU A 26 -2.29 -16.53 4.19
N GLU A 27 -2.19 -17.52 3.29
CA GLU A 27 -1.59 -17.37 1.96
C GLU A 27 -2.40 -18.16 0.93
N LYS A 28 -2.61 -17.58 -0.24
CA LYS A 28 -3.46 -18.17 -1.29
C LYS A 28 -2.77 -19.30 -2.06
N ASP A 29 -1.48 -19.16 -2.31
CA ASP A 29 -0.70 -20.07 -3.15
C ASP A 29 -0.31 -21.33 -2.36
N ALA A 30 -0.84 -22.48 -2.76
CA ALA A 30 -0.59 -23.76 -2.07
C ALA A 30 0.88 -24.18 -2.06
N ALA A 31 1.63 -23.94 -3.15
CA ALA A 31 3.06 -24.25 -3.22
C ALA A 31 3.86 -23.36 -2.25
N LYS A 32 3.46 -22.09 -2.15
CA LYS A 32 4.01 -21.14 -1.19
C LYS A 32 3.74 -21.57 0.25
N CYS A 33 2.53 -22.03 0.54
CA CYS A 33 2.18 -22.55 1.85
C CYS A 33 3.00 -23.78 2.22
N ALA A 34 3.21 -24.72 1.28
CA ALA A 34 4.03 -25.90 1.50
C ALA A 34 5.48 -25.51 1.83
N ALA A 35 6.07 -24.61 1.06
CA ALA A 35 7.42 -24.10 1.31
C ALA A 35 7.56 -23.40 2.68
N LEU A 36 6.54 -22.63 3.11
CA LEU A 36 6.54 -21.99 4.43
C LEU A 36 6.49 -23.01 5.56
N ARG A 37 5.67 -24.06 5.45
CA ARG A 37 5.60 -25.14 6.45
C ARG A 37 6.91 -25.90 6.57
N GLU A 38 7.60 -26.11 5.45
CA GLU A 38 8.92 -26.77 5.43
C GLU A 38 10.00 -25.89 6.08
N GLN A 39 10.03 -24.60 5.72
CA GLN A 39 11.05 -23.66 6.20
C GLN A 39 10.84 -23.25 7.67
N ILE A 40 9.62 -23.26 8.15
CA ILE A 40 9.25 -22.84 9.50
C ILE A 40 8.34 -23.90 10.12
N PRO A 41 8.90 -25.03 10.58
CA PRO A 41 8.11 -26.10 11.20
C PRO A 41 7.34 -25.60 12.42
N GLY A 42 6.08 -26.01 12.53
CA GLY A 42 5.20 -25.63 13.66
C GLY A 42 4.48 -24.29 13.48
N MET A 43 4.84 -23.47 12.51
CA MET A 43 4.08 -22.23 12.23
C MET A 43 2.72 -22.58 11.58
N PRO A 44 1.58 -22.12 12.11
CA PRO A 44 0.30 -22.28 11.46
C PRO A 44 0.25 -21.55 10.10
N VAL A 45 0.06 -22.30 9.03
CA VAL A 45 -0.08 -21.78 7.67
C VAL A 45 -1.40 -22.26 7.08
N VAL A 46 -2.34 -21.36 6.88
CA VAL A 46 -3.63 -21.62 6.26
C VAL A 46 -3.53 -21.28 4.78
N THR A 47 -3.90 -22.24 3.94
CA THR A 47 -4.05 -22.01 2.50
C THR A 47 -5.46 -21.48 2.25
N GLY A 48 -5.60 -20.24 1.76
CA GLY A 48 -6.89 -19.61 1.55
C GLY A 48 -6.80 -18.23 0.90
N ASP A 49 -7.93 -17.74 0.42
CA ASP A 49 -8.04 -16.45 -0.28
C ASP A 49 -8.47 -15.35 0.70
N ALA A 50 -7.60 -14.36 0.90
CA ALA A 50 -7.89 -13.21 1.76
C ALA A 50 -9.12 -12.39 1.32
N THR A 51 -9.61 -12.57 0.10
CA THR A 51 -10.81 -11.90 -0.39
C THR A 51 -12.12 -12.57 0.07
N THR A 52 -12.01 -13.73 0.72
CA THR A 52 -13.17 -14.47 1.24
C THR A 52 -13.29 -14.37 2.75
N ARG A 53 -14.51 -14.30 3.25
CA ARG A 53 -14.80 -14.27 4.68
C ARG A 53 -14.36 -15.58 5.36
N ALA A 54 -14.72 -16.71 4.76
CA ALA A 54 -14.51 -18.04 5.36
C ALA A 54 -13.03 -18.34 5.60
N ASP A 55 -12.15 -18.01 4.66
CA ASP A 55 -10.72 -18.28 4.77
C ASP A 55 -10.05 -17.38 5.84
N ASN A 56 -10.51 -16.13 5.97
CA ASN A 56 -10.06 -15.26 7.06
C ASN A 56 -10.50 -15.77 8.43
N GLU A 57 -11.75 -16.23 8.57
CA GLU A 57 -12.26 -16.84 9.81
C GLU A 57 -11.47 -18.11 10.15
N THR A 58 -11.19 -18.97 9.17
CA THR A 58 -10.35 -20.16 9.33
C THR A 58 -8.92 -19.81 9.79
N ALA A 59 -8.33 -18.77 9.22
CA ALA A 59 -6.99 -18.34 9.62
C ALA A 59 -6.94 -17.78 11.05
N VAL A 60 -7.95 -17.02 11.45
CA VAL A 60 -8.08 -16.53 12.82
C VAL A 60 -8.28 -17.71 13.79
N GLN A 61 -9.15 -18.66 13.45
CA GLN A 61 -9.36 -19.84 14.30
C GLN A 61 -8.08 -20.65 14.47
N ALA A 62 -7.34 -20.94 13.39
CA ALA A 62 -6.06 -21.63 13.45
C ALA A 62 -5.03 -20.87 14.32
N THR A 63 -5.06 -19.53 14.33
CA THR A 63 -4.21 -18.72 15.20
C THR A 63 -4.58 -18.90 16.67
N LEU A 64 -5.89 -18.85 16.97
CA LEU A 64 -6.39 -19.02 18.34
C LEU A 64 -6.16 -20.42 18.88
N ASP A 65 -6.28 -21.46 18.05
CA ASP A 65 -6.04 -22.85 18.42
C ASP A 65 -4.56 -23.07 18.76
N ALA A 66 -3.65 -22.39 18.04
CA ALA A 66 -2.23 -22.53 18.26
C ALA A 66 -1.68 -21.69 19.42
N PHE A 67 -2.19 -20.46 19.61
CA PHE A 67 -1.58 -19.46 20.48
C PHE A 67 -2.51 -18.92 21.57
N ALA A 68 -3.78 -19.35 21.59
CA ALA A 68 -4.83 -18.91 22.50
C ALA A 68 -5.15 -17.39 22.45
N GLY A 69 -4.52 -16.63 21.57
CA GLY A 69 -4.70 -15.17 21.43
C GLY A 69 -4.34 -14.63 20.06
N LEU A 70 -4.67 -13.35 19.85
CA LEU A 70 -4.29 -12.60 18.66
C LEU A 70 -4.17 -11.11 19.05
N ASP A 71 -2.94 -10.60 19.06
CA ASP A 71 -2.62 -9.22 19.45
C ASP A 71 -2.38 -8.32 18.24
N VAL A 72 -1.86 -8.88 17.13
CA VAL A 72 -1.44 -8.11 15.97
C VAL A 72 -2.00 -8.70 14.67
N LEU A 73 -2.65 -7.87 13.87
CA LEU A 73 -3.05 -8.19 12.50
C LEU A 73 -2.23 -7.38 11.51
N VAL A 74 -1.52 -8.05 10.60
CA VAL A 74 -0.85 -7.41 9.46
C VAL A 74 -1.42 -7.96 8.16
N ASN A 75 -1.77 -7.07 7.22
CA ASN A 75 -2.16 -7.47 5.87
C ASN A 75 -1.22 -6.85 4.82
N CYS A 76 -0.48 -7.73 4.11
CA CYS A 76 0.45 -7.36 3.03
C CYS A 76 -0.02 -7.83 1.64
N VAL A 77 -1.29 -8.23 1.50
CA VAL A 77 -1.84 -8.67 0.22
C VAL A 77 -1.99 -7.50 -0.74
N GLY A 78 -1.67 -7.73 -2.01
CA GLY A 78 -1.89 -6.75 -3.05
C GLY A 78 -1.56 -7.28 -4.44
N ILE A 79 -2.20 -6.67 -5.45
CA ILE A 79 -1.92 -6.82 -6.88
C ILE A 79 -1.70 -5.45 -7.50
N PHE A 80 -1.15 -5.42 -8.72
CA PHE A 80 -0.67 -4.21 -9.37
C PHE A 80 -1.16 -4.10 -10.82
N ASP A 81 -1.54 -2.92 -11.27
CA ASP A 81 -2.08 -2.70 -12.62
C ASP A 81 -1.03 -2.44 -13.70
N PHE A 82 0.25 -2.54 -13.36
CA PHE A 82 1.37 -2.26 -14.27
C PHE A 82 1.26 -0.92 -15.00
N TYR A 83 0.85 0.11 -14.26
CA TYR A 83 0.70 1.49 -14.75
C TYR A 83 -0.37 1.68 -15.83
N ARG A 84 -1.38 0.81 -15.91
CA ARG A 84 -2.49 0.97 -16.85
C ARG A 84 -3.30 2.23 -16.51
N GLY A 85 -3.26 3.21 -17.41
CA GLY A 85 -4.12 4.38 -17.36
C GLY A 85 -5.55 4.05 -17.77
N LEU A 86 -6.50 4.92 -17.47
CA LEU A 86 -7.90 4.74 -17.89
C LEU A 86 -8.03 4.64 -19.41
N SER A 87 -7.22 5.41 -20.16
CA SER A 87 -7.17 5.37 -21.62
C SER A 87 -6.64 4.06 -22.20
N ASP A 88 -5.93 3.26 -21.39
CA ASP A 88 -5.32 1.99 -21.80
C ASP A 88 -6.16 0.77 -21.41
N LEU A 89 -7.24 1.00 -20.64
CA LEU A 89 -8.16 -0.04 -20.22
C LEU A 89 -9.26 -0.21 -21.25
N ASP A 90 -9.48 -1.46 -21.68
CA ASP A 90 -10.63 -1.81 -22.49
C ASP A 90 -11.90 -1.61 -21.64
N ALA A 91 -12.91 -0.98 -22.23
CA ALA A 91 -14.18 -0.73 -21.57
C ALA A 91 -14.86 -2.03 -21.09
N ASP A 92 -14.74 -3.09 -21.89
CA ASP A 92 -15.34 -4.41 -21.57
C ASP A 92 -14.62 -5.12 -20.41
N LEU A 93 -13.40 -4.72 -20.07
CA LEU A 93 -12.61 -5.30 -18.98
C LEU A 93 -12.60 -4.42 -17.72
N LEU A 94 -13.17 -3.21 -17.77
CA LEU A 94 -13.06 -2.23 -16.70
C LEU A 94 -13.70 -2.73 -15.40
N ASP A 95 -14.91 -3.30 -15.49
CA ASP A 95 -15.65 -3.77 -14.30
C ASP A 95 -14.91 -4.93 -13.62
N ASP A 96 -14.49 -5.94 -14.37
CA ASP A 96 -13.75 -7.08 -13.84
C ASP A 96 -12.40 -6.64 -13.24
N ALA A 97 -11.69 -5.72 -13.89
CA ALA A 97 -10.42 -5.20 -13.39
C ALA A 97 -10.59 -4.38 -12.12
N PHE A 98 -11.64 -3.57 -12.05
CA PHE A 98 -11.99 -2.80 -10.84
C PHE A 98 -12.33 -3.74 -9.68
N ASP A 99 -13.22 -4.70 -9.91
CA ASP A 99 -13.68 -5.63 -8.90
C ASP A 99 -12.52 -6.49 -8.37
N GLU A 100 -11.65 -7.02 -9.24
CA GLU A 100 -10.46 -7.77 -8.83
C GLU A 100 -9.51 -6.90 -8.01
N MET A 101 -9.18 -5.69 -8.50
CA MET A 101 -8.28 -4.77 -7.80
C MET A 101 -8.79 -4.43 -6.40
N PHE A 102 -10.05 -4.02 -6.29
CA PHE A 102 -10.61 -3.62 -5.02
C PHE A 102 -10.93 -4.81 -4.10
N ALA A 103 -11.28 -5.98 -4.65
CA ALA A 103 -11.41 -7.18 -3.85
C ALA A 103 -10.10 -7.54 -3.15
N VAL A 104 -8.99 -7.54 -3.90
CA VAL A 104 -7.67 -7.92 -3.37
C VAL A 104 -7.07 -6.80 -2.51
N ASN A 105 -7.01 -5.57 -3.03
CA ASN A 105 -6.25 -4.49 -2.37
C ASN A 105 -7.02 -3.78 -1.26
N VAL A 106 -8.36 -3.88 -1.20
CA VAL A 106 -9.20 -3.15 -0.24
C VAL A 106 -10.05 -4.09 0.60
N LYS A 107 -10.90 -4.90 -0.04
CA LYS A 107 -11.86 -5.77 0.67
C LYS A 107 -11.16 -6.82 1.54
N SER A 108 -9.99 -7.33 1.11
CA SER A 108 -9.19 -8.27 1.92
C SER A 108 -8.81 -7.71 3.29
N HIS A 109 -8.51 -6.42 3.40
CA HIS A 109 -8.23 -5.76 4.67
C HIS A 109 -9.45 -5.78 5.60
N LEU A 110 -10.64 -5.51 5.04
CA LEU A 110 -11.88 -5.51 5.81
C LEU A 110 -12.26 -6.91 6.28
N HIS A 111 -12.12 -7.94 5.43
CA HIS A 111 -12.40 -9.32 5.82
C HIS A 111 -11.44 -9.81 6.91
N ALA A 112 -10.15 -9.57 6.74
CA ALA A 112 -9.14 -9.96 7.74
C ALA A 112 -9.41 -9.28 9.09
N LEU A 113 -9.66 -7.97 9.10
CA LEU A 113 -9.94 -7.26 10.33
C LEU A 113 -11.28 -7.69 10.96
N LYS A 114 -12.33 -7.85 10.16
CA LYS A 114 -13.64 -8.28 10.67
C LYS A 114 -13.57 -9.64 11.35
N ALA A 115 -12.81 -10.59 10.79
CA ALA A 115 -12.57 -11.90 11.42
C ALA A 115 -11.72 -11.79 12.69
N ALA A 116 -10.68 -10.96 12.68
CA ALA A 116 -9.75 -10.81 13.81
C ALA A 116 -10.29 -9.96 14.97
N LEU A 117 -11.25 -9.07 14.71
CA LEU A 117 -11.73 -8.05 15.66
C LEU A 117 -12.15 -8.60 17.03
N PRO A 118 -12.90 -9.72 17.14
CA PRO A 118 -13.27 -10.26 18.45
C PRO A 118 -12.05 -10.74 19.25
N ALA A 119 -11.01 -11.25 18.59
CA ALA A 119 -9.80 -11.71 19.25
C ALA A 119 -8.90 -10.53 19.66
N LEU A 120 -8.70 -9.56 18.78
CA LEU A 120 -7.95 -8.32 19.06
C LEU A 120 -8.51 -7.55 20.26
N ARG A 121 -9.85 -7.51 20.41
CA ARG A 121 -10.51 -6.86 21.56
C ARG A 121 -10.31 -7.59 22.88
N ARG A 122 -10.00 -8.87 22.87
CA ARG A 122 -9.69 -9.64 24.10
C ARG A 122 -8.25 -9.46 24.54
N GLY A 123 -7.35 -9.08 23.63
CA GLY A 123 -5.97 -8.77 23.94
C GLY A 123 -5.84 -7.41 24.65
N ALA A 124 -4.71 -7.20 25.34
CA ALA A 124 -4.46 -5.95 26.06
C ALA A 124 -4.01 -4.80 25.14
N ASN A 125 -3.44 -5.11 23.97
CA ASN A 125 -2.74 -4.15 23.10
C ASN A 125 -2.98 -4.43 21.62
N GLY A 126 -4.25 -4.50 21.22
CA GLY A 126 -4.61 -4.77 19.83
C GLY A 126 -3.94 -3.80 18.85
N SER A 127 -3.24 -4.33 17.82
CA SER A 127 -2.62 -3.53 16.78
C SER A 127 -2.94 -4.07 15.39
N VAL A 128 -3.39 -3.21 14.51
CA VAL A 128 -3.66 -3.51 13.10
C VAL A 128 -2.74 -2.67 12.22
N ILE A 129 -2.06 -3.33 11.28
CA ILE A 129 -1.15 -2.66 10.37
C ILE A 129 -1.53 -3.01 8.94
N LEU A 130 -1.94 -2.00 8.18
CA LEU A 130 -2.38 -2.14 6.80
C LEU A 130 -1.25 -1.71 5.85
N THR A 131 -0.97 -2.53 4.84
CA THR A 131 0.05 -2.19 3.85
C THR A 131 -0.55 -1.31 2.76
N GLU A 132 -0.16 -0.05 2.80
CA GLU A 132 -0.46 0.95 1.78
C GLU A 132 0.57 0.92 0.64
N SER A 133 0.90 2.06 0.11
CA SER A 133 1.95 2.31 -0.86
C SER A 133 2.20 3.82 -0.94
N THR A 134 3.39 4.22 -1.39
CA THR A 134 3.62 5.60 -1.85
C THR A 134 2.63 6.06 -2.92
N SER A 135 1.97 5.11 -3.60
CA SER A 135 0.88 5.38 -4.56
C SER A 135 -0.38 5.99 -3.93
N ALA A 136 -0.55 5.88 -2.61
CA ALA A 136 -1.61 6.55 -1.86
C ALA A 136 -1.31 8.04 -1.57
N TYR A 137 -0.17 8.56 -2.02
CA TYR A 137 0.30 9.92 -1.72
C TYR A 137 0.81 10.65 -2.96
N TYR A 138 1.43 9.93 -3.91
CA TYR A 138 2.10 10.54 -5.05
C TYR A 138 1.63 9.91 -6.36
N PRO A 139 1.31 10.72 -7.39
CA PRO A 139 0.94 10.22 -8.71
C PRO A 139 2.12 9.52 -9.40
N GLY A 140 1.82 8.75 -10.47
CA GLY A 140 2.85 8.09 -11.28
C GLY A 140 3.52 6.89 -10.61
N ARG A 141 2.94 6.35 -9.55
CA ARG A 141 3.43 5.17 -8.82
C ARG A 141 2.61 3.91 -9.06
N GLY A 142 1.71 3.95 -9.99
CA GLY A 142 0.81 2.91 -10.47
C GLY A 142 -0.16 3.50 -11.48
N GLY A 143 -1.01 2.66 -12.05
CA GLY A 143 -2.12 3.10 -12.88
C GLY A 143 -3.33 3.51 -12.03
N VAL A 144 -4.43 3.82 -12.70
CA VAL A 144 -5.59 4.44 -12.07
C VAL A 144 -6.25 3.55 -11.02
N LEU A 145 -6.37 2.24 -11.27
CA LEU A 145 -7.01 1.31 -10.35
C LEU A 145 -6.15 1.07 -9.11
N TYR A 146 -4.83 0.86 -9.30
CA TYR A 146 -3.91 0.65 -8.20
C TYR A 146 -3.82 1.86 -7.27
N VAL A 147 -3.61 3.05 -7.83
CA VAL A 147 -3.55 4.31 -7.07
C VAL A 147 -4.84 4.49 -6.27
N SER A 148 -6.01 4.37 -6.92
CA SER A 148 -7.31 4.52 -6.23
C SER A 148 -7.48 3.50 -5.11
N SER A 149 -7.08 2.23 -5.32
CA SER A 149 -7.15 1.19 -4.29
C SER A 149 -6.27 1.52 -3.08
N LYS A 150 -5.07 2.07 -3.29
CA LYS A 150 -4.15 2.42 -2.20
C LYS A 150 -4.59 3.69 -1.45
N PHE A 151 -5.23 4.66 -2.12
CA PHE A 151 -5.93 5.75 -1.44
C PHE A 151 -7.10 5.25 -0.59
N ALA A 152 -7.84 4.23 -1.06
CA ALA A 152 -8.88 3.61 -0.26
C ALA A 152 -8.31 2.97 1.02
N VAL A 153 -7.17 2.26 0.95
CA VAL A 153 -6.52 1.67 2.15
C VAL A 153 -6.10 2.77 3.13
N ARG A 154 -5.55 3.90 2.65
CA ARG A 154 -5.26 5.07 3.49
C ARG A 154 -6.51 5.58 4.21
N GLY A 155 -7.65 5.65 3.50
CA GLY A 155 -8.94 5.99 4.09
C GLY A 155 -9.37 4.98 5.17
N LEU A 156 -9.12 3.67 4.95
CA LEU A 156 -9.39 2.63 5.95
C LEU A 156 -8.55 2.83 7.22
N VAL A 157 -7.24 3.14 7.10
CA VAL A 157 -6.39 3.41 8.27
C VAL A 157 -7.00 4.51 9.12
N THR A 158 -7.38 5.64 8.53
CA THR A 158 -7.97 6.78 9.26
C THR A 158 -9.32 6.43 9.90
N ALA A 159 -10.23 5.82 9.13
CA ALA A 159 -11.58 5.52 9.59
C ALA A 159 -11.58 4.47 10.72
N LEU A 160 -10.80 3.38 10.53
CA LEU A 160 -10.73 2.30 11.50
C LEU A 160 -9.96 2.69 12.77
N ALA A 161 -8.95 3.57 12.67
CA ALA A 161 -8.27 4.12 13.85
C ALA A 161 -9.23 4.92 14.71
N HIS A 162 -10.11 5.73 14.09
CA HIS A 162 -11.14 6.48 14.82
C HIS A 162 -12.19 5.55 15.45
N GLU A 163 -12.66 4.53 14.70
CA GLU A 163 -13.70 3.61 15.14
C GLU A 163 -13.25 2.72 16.31
N LEU A 164 -11.99 2.22 16.24
CA LEU A 164 -11.51 1.15 17.12
C LEU A 164 -10.71 1.64 18.33
N ALA A 165 -10.40 2.93 18.40
CA ALA A 165 -9.78 3.52 19.59
C ALA A 165 -10.80 3.56 20.75
N PRO A 166 -10.36 3.42 22.02
CA PRO A 166 -8.98 3.22 22.46
C PRO A 166 -8.50 1.77 22.48
N GLU A 167 -9.34 0.80 22.11
CA GLU A 167 -9.11 -0.63 22.31
C GLU A 167 -8.03 -1.19 21.36
N ILE A 168 -8.01 -0.70 20.11
CA ILE A 168 -7.14 -1.21 19.05
C ILE A 168 -6.54 -0.02 18.31
N ARG A 169 -5.21 -0.06 18.11
CA ARG A 169 -4.51 0.89 17.26
C ARG A 169 -4.56 0.39 15.80
N VAL A 170 -4.83 1.27 14.87
CA VAL A 170 -4.80 0.99 13.44
C VAL A 170 -3.86 1.95 12.75
N ASN A 171 -2.82 1.43 12.11
CA ASN A 171 -1.81 2.22 11.43
C ASN A 171 -1.49 1.66 10.05
N GLY A 172 -0.80 2.44 9.24
CA GLY A 172 -0.36 2.06 7.91
C GLY A 172 1.16 1.99 7.78
N VAL A 173 1.60 1.20 6.82
CA VAL A 173 2.95 1.30 6.26
C VAL A 173 2.80 1.54 4.77
N ALA A 174 3.43 2.59 4.25
CA ALA A 174 3.44 2.97 2.84
C ALA A 174 4.82 2.72 2.20
N PRO A 175 5.14 1.49 1.80
CA PRO A 175 6.41 1.17 1.19
C PRO A 175 6.62 1.90 -0.13
N GLY A 176 7.88 2.24 -0.41
CA GLY A 176 8.35 2.60 -1.75
C GLY A 176 8.51 1.39 -2.67
N GLY A 177 9.20 1.60 -3.79
CA GLY A 177 9.56 0.49 -4.68
C GLY A 177 10.44 -0.53 -3.96
N THR A 178 10.07 -1.81 -4.07
CA THR A 178 10.67 -2.90 -3.28
C THR A 178 11.23 -3.97 -4.19
N LEU A 179 12.44 -4.42 -3.90
CA LEU A 179 13.11 -5.56 -4.55
C LEU A 179 12.54 -6.90 -4.06
N ASN A 180 12.69 -7.92 -4.89
CA ASN A 180 12.38 -9.32 -4.55
C ASN A 180 10.93 -9.54 -4.11
N THR A 181 10.00 -8.72 -4.65
CA THR A 181 8.57 -8.90 -4.44
C THR A 181 7.97 -9.76 -5.55
N ASP A 182 6.98 -10.57 -5.20
CA ASP A 182 6.10 -11.23 -6.18
C ASP A 182 4.76 -10.46 -6.28
N LEU A 183 4.85 -9.13 -6.45
CA LEU A 183 3.69 -8.29 -6.69
C LEU A 183 3.21 -8.52 -8.13
N ARG A 184 2.11 -9.25 -8.26
CA ARG A 184 1.56 -9.71 -9.55
C ARG A 184 0.51 -8.75 -10.09
N GLY A 185 0.24 -8.90 -11.39
CA GLY A 185 -0.80 -8.14 -12.08
C GLY A 185 -2.20 -8.71 -11.86
N LEU A 186 -3.17 -8.03 -12.49
CA LEU A 186 -4.57 -8.46 -12.51
C LEU A 186 -4.74 -9.61 -13.50
N ALA A 187 -5.40 -10.68 -13.07
CA ALA A 187 -5.76 -11.80 -13.92
C ALA A 187 -6.80 -11.38 -14.98
N SER A 188 -7.75 -10.53 -14.61
CA SER A 188 -8.76 -9.94 -15.49
C SER A 188 -8.17 -9.17 -16.68
N LEU A 189 -6.94 -8.64 -16.53
CA LEU A 189 -6.22 -7.96 -17.60
C LEU A 189 -5.17 -8.86 -18.28
N GLY A 190 -5.17 -10.19 -18.03
CA GLY A 190 -4.16 -11.11 -18.54
C GLY A 190 -2.75 -10.87 -17.96
N LEU A 191 -2.63 -10.20 -16.82
CA LEU A 191 -1.35 -9.85 -16.19
C LEU A 191 -1.03 -10.71 -14.96
N GLY A 192 -1.86 -11.70 -14.63
CA GLY A 192 -1.74 -12.51 -13.40
C GLY A 192 -0.40 -13.22 -13.23
N ASP A 193 0.25 -13.63 -14.31
CA ASP A 193 1.57 -14.28 -14.29
C ASP A 193 2.74 -13.28 -14.31
N ARG A 194 2.47 -12.00 -14.55
CA ARG A 194 3.49 -10.97 -14.56
C ARG A 194 3.83 -10.52 -13.15
N SER A 195 5.10 -10.58 -12.78
CA SER A 195 5.61 -10.10 -11.49
C SER A 195 6.45 -8.84 -11.63
N LEU A 196 6.21 -7.85 -10.78
CA LEU A 196 6.96 -6.60 -10.76
C LEU A 196 8.42 -6.82 -10.36
N GLY A 197 8.69 -7.78 -9.49
CA GLY A 197 10.05 -8.13 -9.04
C GLY A 197 10.91 -8.83 -10.08
N ALA A 198 10.31 -9.36 -11.17
CA ALA A 198 11.02 -10.05 -12.23
C ALA A 198 11.58 -9.12 -13.33
N ILE A 199 11.38 -7.80 -13.22
CA ILE A 199 11.83 -6.83 -14.23
C ILE A 199 13.35 -6.66 -14.15
N PRO A 200 14.12 -6.90 -15.24
CA PRO A 200 15.57 -6.70 -15.25
C PRO A 200 15.96 -5.24 -14.97
N GLY A 201 17.09 -5.05 -14.29
CA GLY A 201 17.61 -3.70 -13.97
C GLY A 201 16.84 -2.96 -12.88
N ARG A 202 15.91 -3.62 -12.21
CA ARG A 202 15.03 -3.02 -11.20
C ARG A 202 15.77 -2.36 -10.05
N GLU A 203 16.90 -2.90 -9.62
CA GLU A 203 17.69 -2.37 -8.51
C GLU A 203 18.22 -0.96 -8.82
N ALA A 204 18.90 -0.80 -9.95
CA ALA A 204 19.43 0.50 -10.37
C ALA A 204 18.31 1.52 -10.61
N GLU A 205 17.18 1.07 -11.18
CA GLU A 205 16.01 1.89 -11.40
C GLU A 205 15.44 2.41 -10.07
N LEU A 206 15.23 1.54 -9.08
CA LEU A 206 14.69 1.93 -7.78
C LEU A 206 15.63 2.87 -7.02
N ALA A 207 16.93 2.54 -6.96
CA ALA A 207 17.91 3.40 -6.34
C ALA A 207 17.98 4.78 -7.02
N GLY A 208 17.85 4.82 -8.35
CA GLY A 208 17.83 6.07 -9.11
C GLY A 208 16.65 6.99 -8.79
N ARG A 209 15.51 6.41 -8.37
CA ARG A 209 14.25 7.12 -8.13
C ARG A 209 14.14 7.82 -6.78
N VAL A 210 14.95 7.45 -5.79
CA VAL A 210 14.82 7.96 -4.42
C VAL A 210 16.02 8.80 -3.99
N PRO A 211 15.84 9.82 -3.12
CA PRO A 211 16.91 10.66 -2.61
C PRO A 211 18.06 9.90 -1.93
N LEU A 212 17.73 8.88 -1.13
CA LEU A 212 18.72 8.07 -0.42
C LEU A 212 19.58 7.18 -1.34
N LYS A 213 19.22 7.05 -2.64
CA LYS A 213 19.94 6.24 -3.63
C LYS A 213 20.07 4.76 -3.24
N VAL A 214 19.08 4.24 -2.53
CA VAL A 214 18.99 2.85 -2.09
C VAL A 214 17.85 2.15 -2.80
N ALA A 215 18.04 0.90 -3.18
CA ALA A 215 16.99 0.01 -3.62
C ALA A 215 16.53 -0.81 -2.41
N LEU A 216 15.33 -0.52 -1.93
CA LEU A 216 14.80 -1.12 -0.72
C LEU A 216 14.29 -2.55 -0.97
N SER A 217 14.45 -3.41 0.03
CA SER A 217 13.95 -4.78 0.08
C SER A 217 12.84 -4.93 1.12
N GLY A 218 12.23 -6.11 1.20
CA GLY A 218 11.27 -6.40 2.26
C GLY A 218 11.82 -6.20 3.67
N ALA A 219 13.10 -6.51 3.88
CA ALA A 219 13.77 -6.38 5.19
C ALA A 219 13.85 -4.91 5.65
N ASP A 220 14.04 -3.98 4.71
CA ASP A 220 14.10 -2.54 5.03
C ASP A 220 12.75 -2.01 5.52
N HIS A 221 11.65 -2.61 5.08
CA HIS A 221 10.29 -2.23 5.48
C HIS A 221 9.85 -2.90 6.77
N ALA A 222 10.32 -4.12 7.07
CA ALA A 222 9.81 -4.99 8.13
C ALA A 222 9.83 -4.32 9.51
N TRP A 223 10.86 -3.55 9.81
CA TRP A 223 11.00 -2.85 11.09
C TRP A 223 9.93 -1.79 11.37
N SER A 224 9.34 -1.21 10.32
CA SER A 224 8.18 -0.33 10.47
C SER A 224 6.97 -1.08 11.04
N TYR A 225 6.76 -2.33 10.60
CA TYR A 225 5.70 -3.19 11.12
C TYR A 225 5.96 -3.64 12.55
N VAL A 226 7.20 -4.05 12.86
CA VAL A 226 7.61 -4.42 14.23
C VAL A 226 7.41 -3.24 15.19
N PHE A 227 7.82 -2.04 14.80
CA PHE A 227 7.62 -0.84 15.60
C PHE A 227 6.13 -0.58 15.85
N LEU A 228 5.29 -0.57 14.82
CA LEU A 228 3.85 -0.31 14.94
C LEU A 228 3.10 -1.42 15.69
N ALA A 229 3.60 -2.65 15.71
CA ALA A 229 3.06 -3.75 16.50
C ALA A 229 3.41 -3.62 17.99
N SER A 230 4.53 -3.01 18.32
CA SER A 230 5.09 -2.97 19.67
C SER A 230 4.48 -1.90 20.56
N GLU A 231 4.70 -2.04 21.89
CA GLU A 231 4.36 -1.03 22.91
C GLU A 231 5.05 0.33 22.68
N ARG A 232 6.16 0.35 21.92
CA ARG A 232 6.87 1.59 21.58
C ARG A 232 6.03 2.56 20.76
N SER A 233 5.00 2.05 20.08
CA SER A 233 4.04 2.84 19.29
C SER A 233 2.66 3.01 19.97
N ARG A 234 2.56 2.81 21.30
CA ARG A 234 1.30 2.89 22.05
C ARG A 234 0.56 4.23 21.91
N GLY A 235 1.25 5.29 21.58
CA GLY A 235 0.69 6.63 21.36
C GLY A 235 0.38 6.93 19.90
N ILE A 236 0.44 5.93 18.99
CA ILE A 236 0.27 6.13 17.55
C ILE A 236 -0.92 5.31 17.06
N THR A 237 -1.92 5.97 16.50
CA THR A 237 -3.04 5.37 15.75
C THR A 237 -3.50 6.34 14.66
N GLY A 238 -3.91 5.81 13.52
CA GLY A 238 -4.33 6.59 12.36
C GLY A 238 -3.18 7.18 11.53
N ASP A 239 -1.94 6.82 11.85
CA ASP A 239 -0.74 7.34 11.19
C ASP A 239 -0.12 6.30 10.23
N VAL A 240 0.79 6.76 9.37
CA VAL A 240 1.42 5.95 8.34
C VAL A 240 2.92 6.18 8.31
N VAL A 241 3.69 5.09 8.41
CA VAL A 241 5.15 5.14 8.25
C VAL A 241 5.52 4.94 6.79
N HIS A 242 6.42 5.76 6.27
CA HIS A 242 6.84 5.79 4.87
C HIS A 242 8.31 5.31 4.68
N PRO A 243 8.58 4.00 4.66
CA PRO A 243 9.90 3.48 4.31
C PRO A 243 10.08 3.49 2.78
N ASP A 244 10.31 4.66 2.20
CA ASP A 244 10.24 4.90 0.75
C ASP A 244 11.52 5.48 0.14
N GLY A 245 12.60 5.60 0.94
CA GLY A 245 13.86 6.19 0.51
C GLY A 245 13.82 7.71 0.33
N GLY A 246 12.79 8.38 0.90
CA GLY A 246 12.63 9.83 0.87
C GLY A 246 11.96 10.35 -0.41
N ILE A 247 11.09 9.55 -1.02
CA ILE A 247 10.42 9.92 -2.28
C ILE A 247 9.64 11.22 -2.16
N ALA A 248 9.07 11.49 -0.97
CA ALA A 248 8.29 12.68 -0.67
C ALA A 248 9.10 13.99 -0.71
N VAL A 249 10.40 13.91 -0.45
CA VAL A 249 11.29 15.09 -0.40
C VAL A 249 12.01 15.32 -1.73
N ARG A 250 11.73 14.51 -2.75
CA ARG A 250 12.23 14.74 -4.10
C ARG A 250 11.39 15.82 -4.77
N THR A 251 11.91 17.01 -4.89
CA THR A 251 11.36 18.03 -5.76
C THR A 251 11.84 17.78 -7.19
N GLU A 252 10.95 17.68 -8.16
CA GLU A 252 11.31 17.54 -9.59
C GLU A 252 12.13 18.73 -10.08
N THR A 253 12.01 19.87 -9.43
CA THR A 253 12.76 21.10 -9.71
C THR A 253 14.29 20.93 -9.57
N ALA A 254 14.77 20.01 -8.75
CA ALA A 254 16.21 19.79 -8.58
C ALA A 254 16.86 19.02 -9.74
N VAL A 255 16.09 18.34 -10.58
CA VAL A 255 16.60 17.58 -11.74
C VAL A 255 16.69 18.47 -12.98
N SER A 256 15.90 19.54 -13.02
CA SER A 256 15.77 20.44 -14.17
C SER A 256 16.88 21.47 -14.29
N LEU A 257 17.55 21.81 -13.20
CA LEU A 257 18.59 22.84 -13.22
C LEU A 257 19.97 22.38 -13.72
N GLN A 258 20.17 21.10 -13.96
CA GLN A 258 21.39 20.59 -14.57
C GLN A 258 21.23 20.33 -16.09
N GLY A 259 20.96 21.36 -16.85
CA GLY A 259 21.34 21.38 -18.26
C GLY A 259 20.24 21.30 -19.31
N ARG A 260 18.94 21.38 -18.98
CA ARG A 260 17.87 21.41 -20.01
C ARG A 260 16.83 22.57 -19.93
N ASP A 261 16.79 23.35 -18.85
CA ASP A 261 15.75 24.37 -18.66
C ASP A 261 16.16 25.79 -19.02
N ILE A 262 17.39 26.00 -19.46
CA ILE A 262 17.80 27.31 -19.98
C ILE A 262 17.06 27.63 -21.29
N ASP A 263 16.65 26.63 -22.04
CA ASP A 263 15.92 26.83 -23.31
C ASP A 263 14.42 27.06 -23.14
N LEU A 264 13.79 26.56 -22.05
CA LEU A 264 12.36 26.81 -21.77
C LEU A 264 12.10 28.24 -21.28
N LEU A 265 13.03 28.82 -20.53
CA LEU A 265 12.95 30.23 -20.10
C LEU A 265 13.19 31.21 -21.25
N LYS A 266 13.91 30.81 -22.28
CA LYS A 266 14.11 31.62 -23.49
C LYS A 266 12.92 31.66 -24.43
N ASN A 267 11.97 30.72 -24.29
CA ASN A 267 10.77 30.60 -25.12
C ASN A 267 9.49 31.14 -24.47
N GLY A 268 9.57 31.95 -23.42
CA GLY A 268 8.45 32.78 -22.96
C GLY A 268 7.29 32.05 -22.28
N MET A 269 7.50 30.90 -21.62
CA MET A 269 6.49 30.31 -20.76
C MET A 269 6.54 30.94 -19.37
N THR A 270 5.68 31.92 -19.18
CA THR A 270 5.43 32.56 -17.88
C THR A 270 4.65 31.61 -16.99
N LEU A 271 5.23 31.21 -15.87
CA LEU A 271 4.51 30.56 -14.78
C LEU A 271 3.47 31.53 -14.25
N CYS A 272 2.19 31.21 -14.38
CA CYS A 272 1.10 31.96 -13.78
C CYS A 272 1.19 31.88 -12.25
N HIS A 273 1.74 32.90 -11.64
CA HIS A 273 1.48 33.23 -10.23
C HIS A 273 0.06 33.83 -10.14
N SER A 274 -0.68 33.41 -9.13
CA SER A 274 -2.03 33.86 -8.81
C SER A 274 -2.18 35.38 -8.92
N GLY A 275 -3.03 35.81 -9.83
CA GLY A 275 -3.50 37.20 -9.88
C GLY A 275 -3.38 37.85 -11.24
N SER A 276 -4.51 37.91 -11.95
CA SER A 276 -4.84 38.82 -13.07
C SER A 276 -4.05 38.68 -14.39
N ASN A 277 -4.85 38.39 -15.40
CA ASN A 277 -4.68 38.53 -16.85
C ASN A 277 -4.42 37.30 -17.68
N LEU A 278 -5.52 36.61 -18.00
CA LEU A 278 -5.63 35.78 -19.19
C LEU A 278 -5.85 36.65 -20.43
N GLN A 279 -4.82 37.31 -20.93
CA GLN A 279 -4.82 37.88 -22.27
C GLN A 279 -3.63 37.28 -23.03
N GLY A 280 -3.92 36.35 -23.94
CA GLY A 280 -2.89 35.83 -24.85
C GLY A 280 -3.11 34.48 -25.50
N ILE A 281 -4.20 33.77 -25.20
CA ILE A 281 -4.51 32.53 -25.93
C ILE A 281 -5.60 32.80 -26.94
N LYS A 282 -5.24 32.93 -28.21
CA LYS A 282 -6.20 33.04 -29.30
C LYS A 282 -6.98 31.74 -29.43
N GLY A 283 -8.29 31.78 -29.20
CA GLY A 283 -9.22 30.68 -29.54
C GLY A 283 -10.01 30.07 -28.39
N VAL A 284 -9.91 30.59 -27.16
CA VAL A 284 -10.76 30.11 -26.07
C VAL A 284 -11.80 31.19 -25.74
N GLN A 285 -13.08 30.89 -25.97
CA GLN A 285 -14.20 31.73 -25.50
C GLN A 285 -14.24 31.68 -23.97
N PRO A 286 -14.45 32.77 -23.25
CA PRO A 286 -14.52 32.78 -21.80
C PRO A 286 -15.81 32.10 -21.34
N THR A 287 -15.67 30.86 -20.82
CA THR A 287 -16.75 30.25 -20.06
C THR A 287 -16.65 30.77 -18.63
N THR A 288 -17.66 31.47 -18.18
CA THR A 288 -17.75 32.02 -16.83
C THR A 288 -17.78 30.89 -15.80
N ILE A 289 -16.68 30.69 -15.07
CA ILE A 289 -16.69 29.87 -13.87
C ILE A 289 -17.06 30.80 -12.71
N VAL A 290 -18.30 30.66 -12.22
CA VAL A 290 -18.74 31.32 -11.00
C VAL A 290 -18.27 30.51 -9.81
N ALA A 291 -17.18 30.89 -9.17
CA ALA A 291 -16.83 30.45 -7.85
C ALA A 291 -17.26 31.50 -6.83
N GLY A 292 -18.51 31.40 -6.39
CA GLY A 292 -19.02 32.23 -5.32
C GLY A 292 -18.77 31.58 -3.96
N TYR A 293 -17.82 32.09 -3.21
CA TYR A 293 -17.80 31.95 -1.76
C TYR A 293 -17.70 33.34 -1.15
N ALA A 294 -18.82 33.87 -0.69
CA ALA A 294 -18.84 35.08 0.12
C ALA A 294 -18.82 34.69 1.59
N PRO A 295 -17.93 35.24 2.43
CA PRO A 295 -17.99 35.03 3.86
C PRO A 295 -19.18 35.77 4.45
N ALA A 296 -19.95 35.09 5.31
CA ALA A 296 -21.02 35.70 6.09
C ALA A 296 -20.42 36.79 7.00
N LYS A 297 -20.99 38.00 6.90
CA LYS A 297 -20.77 39.06 7.88
C LYS A 297 -21.60 38.76 9.13
N THR A 298 -20.98 38.85 10.25
CA THR A 298 -21.54 38.81 11.62
C THR A 298 -22.68 39.80 11.78
#